data_35eec3a4d9e61a301911091013a8b1bf
#
_entry.id   35eec3a4d9e61a301911091013a8b1bf
#
_cell.length_a   1.000
_cell.length_b   1.000
_cell.length_c   1.000
_cell.angle_alpha   90.00
_cell.angle_beta   90.00
_cell.angle_gamma   90.00
#
_symmetry.space_group_name_H-M   'P 1'
#
loop_
_entity.id
_entity.type
_entity.pdbx_description
1 polymer ?
#
loop_
_entity_poly.entity_id
_entity_poly.type
_entity_poly.pdbx_seq_one_letter_code
_entity_poly.pdbx_strand_id
1 'polypeptide(L)'
;MKKYFVQFISLAVFVMILGTSLVSEAAMKTVAVGNFIDGTNSRYGKMICEQLQSSIQNGLVQNKNYTVVERSNLDQIFKELGLQNSGVVDSSSAIEIGNLSGADYTLMGKIVEAEVNPYNNFAYEGLKGKVAVSVQIVDNTTGRIISSDMISDTDSSATKNNLKSFIKSDLVPGHMSVNRDSLIYNAAEKVANKVLERMNDMNPLVGMVVAINTDEDTVTFDLGYDDGVKEGDIYTIYTETEPIVHPVTGEILGVDEKYVGTVKVEEVRNNRSIAKIKDCDVTPMKKDKIRRGE
;
A
#
# COMPACT_ATOMS: atom_id res chain seq x y z
N MET A 1 27.89 -57.35 0.02
CA MET A 1 28.25 -56.04 0.56
C MET A 1 28.06 -54.86 -0.45
N LYS A 2 28.46 -54.93 -1.72
CA LYS A 2 28.29 -53.83 -2.67
C LYS A 2 26.84 -53.45 -2.98
N LYS A 3 25.86 -54.38 -2.99
CA LYS A 3 24.45 -54.08 -3.27
C LYS A 3 23.77 -53.22 -2.18
N TYR A 4 24.07 -53.47 -0.91
CA TYR A 4 23.49 -52.72 0.20
C TYR A 4 24.11 -51.32 0.36
N PHE A 5 25.36 -51.13 -0.08
CA PHE A 5 26.01 -49.84 -0.05
C PHE A 5 25.41 -48.85 -1.05
N VAL A 6 25.04 -49.34 -2.25
CA VAL A 6 24.37 -48.52 -3.29
C VAL A 6 22.94 -48.16 -2.86
N GLN A 7 22.21 -49.04 -2.20
CA GLN A 7 20.88 -48.76 -1.67
C GLN A 7 20.91 -47.75 -0.52
N PHE A 8 21.93 -47.79 0.34
CA PHE A 8 22.09 -46.81 1.42
C PHE A 8 22.44 -45.41 0.89
N ILE A 9 23.25 -45.29 -0.15
CA ILE A 9 23.59 -44.02 -0.80
C ILE A 9 22.34 -43.47 -1.50
N SER A 10 21.54 -44.29 -2.18
CA SER A 10 20.30 -43.87 -2.84
C SER A 10 19.27 -43.37 -1.85
N LEU A 11 19.13 -44.01 -0.68
CA LEU A 11 18.22 -43.62 0.38
C LEU A 11 18.69 -42.32 1.06
N ALA A 12 20.00 -42.15 1.29
CA ALA A 12 20.58 -40.93 1.86
C ALA A 12 20.43 -39.71 0.94
N VAL A 13 20.60 -39.91 -0.36
CA VAL A 13 20.38 -38.83 -1.37
C VAL A 13 18.89 -38.49 -1.49
N PHE A 14 17.98 -39.47 -1.38
CA PHE A 14 16.54 -39.22 -1.39
C PHE A 14 16.05 -38.46 -0.15
N VAL A 15 16.61 -38.76 1.02
CA VAL A 15 16.30 -38.07 2.29
C VAL A 15 16.90 -36.65 2.29
N MET A 16 18.03 -36.40 1.61
CA MET A 16 18.65 -35.09 1.53
C MET A 16 17.90 -34.12 0.59
N ILE A 17 17.13 -34.66 -0.39
CA ILE A 17 16.29 -33.84 -1.30
C ILE A 17 14.97 -33.43 -0.63
N LEU A 18 14.50 -34.15 0.39
CA LEU A 18 13.26 -33.84 1.13
C LEU A 18 13.45 -32.78 2.23
N GLY A 19 14.69 -32.30 2.47
CA GLY A 19 15.03 -31.37 3.54
C GLY A 19 15.17 -29.90 3.12
N THR A 20 15.00 -29.55 1.84
CA THR A 20 14.89 -28.13 1.46
C THR A 20 13.46 -27.70 1.61
N SER A 21 13.08 -27.26 2.81
CA SER A 21 11.96 -26.37 2.96
C SER A 21 12.23 -25.17 2.06
N LEU A 22 11.53 -25.12 0.93
CA LEU A 22 11.40 -23.90 0.15
C LEU A 22 10.70 -22.90 1.09
N VAL A 23 11.50 -22.12 1.81
CA VAL A 23 11.02 -20.87 2.35
C VAL A 23 10.67 -20.07 1.10
N SER A 24 9.40 -20.05 0.76
CA SER A 24 8.88 -19.12 -0.24
C SER A 24 9.00 -17.74 0.38
N GLU A 25 10.13 -17.10 0.15
CA GLU A 25 10.24 -15.67 0.33
C GLU A 25 9.19 -15.08 -0.60
N ALA A 26 8.18 -14.43 -0.02
CA ALA A 26 7.14 -13.80 -0.81
C ALA A 26 7.82 -12.76 -1.70
N ALA A 27 7.96 -13.07 -2.98
CA ALA A 27 8.61 -12.18 -3.94
C ALA A 27 7.85 -10.85 -3.93
N MET A 28 8.59 -9.75 -3.83
CA MET A 28 8.02 -8.40 -3.91
C MET A 28 7.21 -8.28 -5.19
N LYS A 29 5.97 -7.81 -5.06
CA LYS A 29 5.07 -7.62 -6.19
C LYS A 29 5.49 -6.40 -7.02
N THR A 30 5.45 -6.54 -8.34
CA THR A 30 5.78 -5.45 -9.27
C THR A 30 4.51 -4.73 -9.70
N VAL A 31 4.50 -3.41 -9.61
CA VAL A 31 3.33 -2.56 -9.93
C VAL A 31 3.63 -1.60 -11.06
N ALA A 32 2.78 -1.61 -12.07
CA ALA A 32 2.70 -0.60 -13.10
C ALA A 32 1.69 0.48 -12.68
N VAL A 33 2.16 1.72 -12.47
CA VAL A 33 1.29 2.87 -12.22
C VAL A 33 0.98 3.55 -13.53
N GLY A 34 -0.22 3.28 -14.06
CA GLY A 34 -0.70 3.83 -15.32
C GLY A 34 -1.07 5.31 -15.23
N ASN A 35 -1.54 5.84 -16.35
CA ASN A 35 -1.95 7.24 -16.43
C ASN A 35 -3.27 7.47 -15.67
N PHE A 36 -3.27 8.48 -14.83
CA PHE A 36 -4.52 9.05 -14.34
C PHE A 36 -5.08 9.96 -15.40
N ILE A 37 -6.39 9.84 -15.68
CA ILE A 37 -7.06 10.69 -16.65
C ILE A 37 -7.98 11.69 -15.96
N ASP A 38 -8.07 12.87 -16.57
CA ASP A 38 -9.03 13.89 -16.15
C ASP A 38 -10.42 13.55 -16.71
N GLY A 39 -11.33 13.18 -15.84
CA GLY A 39 -12.75 12.98 -16.13
C GLY A 39 -13.60 14.19 -15.77
N THR A 40 -12.97 15.29 -15.37
CA THR A 40 -13.64 16.52 -14.96
C THR A 40 -13.49 17.61 -16.04
N ASN A 41 -14.28 18.67 -15.93
CA ASN A 41 -14.06 19.90 -16.67
C ASN A 41 -13.38 20.96 -15.79
N SER A 42 -12.72 20.52 -14.72
CA SER A 42 -12.07 21.40 -13.75
C SER A 42 -10.74 21.92 -14.29
N ARG A 43 -10.45 23.18 -14.00
CA ARG A 43 -9.11 23.73 -14.26
C ARG A 43 -7.98 23.00 -13.54
N TYR A 44 -8.31 22.21 -12.51
CA TYR A 44 -7.35 21.45 -11.70
C TYR A 44 -7.10 20.04 -12.23
N GLY A 45 -7.96 19.51 -13.09
CA GLY A 45 -7.99 18.09 -13.47
C GLY A 45 -6.63 17.58 -13.93
N LYS A 46 -6.04 18.22 -14.96
CA LYS A 46 -4.74 17.80 -15.50
C LYS A 46 -3.62 17.82 -14.42
N MET A 47 -3.56 18.90 -13.65
CA MET A 47 -2.56 19.07 -12.60
C MET A 47 -2.67 18.00 -11.54
N ILE A 48 -3.91 17.65 -11.14
CA ILE A 48 -4.16 16.60 -10.13
C ILE A 48 -3.85 15.21 -10.68
N CYS A 49 -4.06 14.94 -11.97
CA CYS A 49 -3.61 13.69 -12.60
C CYS A 49 -2.11 13.47 -12.41
N GLU A 50 -1.31 14.49 -12.77
CA GLU A 50 0.15 14.44 -12.66
C GLU A 50 0.61 14.30 -11.21
N GLN A 51 -0.03 15.02 -10.28
CA GLN A 51 0.29 14.95 -8.85
C GLN A 51 -0.04 13.57 -8.27
N LEU A 52 -1.26 13.08 -8.45
CA LEU A 52 -1.68 11.78 -7.91
C LEU A 52 -0.77 10.67 -8.40
N GLN A 53 -0.48 10.64 -9.69
CA GLN A 53 0.41 9.65 -10.26
C GLN A 53 1.81 9.70 -9.63
N SER A 54 2.38 10.91 -9.49
CA SER A 54 3.70 11.10 -8.88
C SER A 54 3.70 10.73 -7.40
N SER A 55 2.69 11.16 -6.63
CA SER A 55 2.59 10.87 -5.20
C SER A 55 2.43 9.37 -4.95
N ILE A 56 1.57 8.69 -5.71
CA ILE A 56 1.36 7.25 -5.60
C ILE A 56 2.63 6.49 -6.01
N GLN A 57 3.25 6.85 -7.13
CA GLN A 57 4.48 6.20 -7.59
C GLN A 57 5.61 6.35 -6.55
N ASN A 58 5.82 7.56 -6.03
CA ASN A 58 6.82 7.81 -5.00
C ASN A 58 6.51 7.06 -3.70
N GLY A 59 5.24 7.02 -3.27
CA GLY A 59 4.82 6.27 -2.10
C GLY A 59 5.04 4.77 -2.23
N LEU A 60 4.76 4.19 -3.40
CA LEU A 60 5.02 2.77 -3.66
C LEU A 60 6.52 2.45 -3.70
N VAL A 61 7.36 3.34 -4.26
CA VAL A 61 8.83 3.17 -4.24
C VAL A 61 9.39 3.23 -2.83
N GLN A 62 8.83 4.07 -1.96
CA GLN A 62 9.21 4.13 -0.54
C GLN A 62 8.72 2.93 0.26
N ASN A 63 7.72 2.24 -0.25
CA ASN A 63 7.15 1.05 0.35
C ASN A 63 7.82 -0.21 -0.23
N LYS A 64 8.64 -0.88 0.56
CA LYS A 64 9.40 -2.06 0.12
C LYS A 64 8.56 -3.30 -0.23
N ASN A 65 7.23 -3.22 -0.10
CA ASN A 65 6.34 -4.29 -0.53
C ASN A 65 6.23 -4.40 -2.05
N TYR A 66 6.63 -3.34 -2.76
CA TYR A 66 6.42 -3.25 -4.19
C TYR A 66 7.68 -2.82 -4.92
N THR A 67 7.91 -3.43 -6.07
CA THR A 67 8.78 -2.89 -7.12
C THR A 67 7.90 -2.09 -8.08
N VAL A 68 8.33 -0.88 -8.44
CA VAL A 68 7.54 -0.01 -9.35
C VAL A 68 8.21 0.00 -10.72
N VAL A 69 7.42 -0.25 -11.76
CA VAL A 69 7.89 -0.18 -13.15
C VAL A 69 8.23 1.27 -13.51
N GLU A 70 9.39 1.46 -14.14
CA GLU A 70 9.84 2.78 -14.54
C GLU A 70 8.87 3.44 -15.54
N ARG A 71 8.59 4.72 -15.33
CA ARG A 71 7.62 5.50 -16.11
C ARG A 71 7.90 5.49 -17.62
N SER A 72 9.16 5.68 -17.99
CA SER A 72 9.58 5.69 -19.39
C SER A 72 9.22 4.42 -20.14
N ASN A 73 9.34 3.27 -19.46
CA ASN A 73 8.98 1.97 -20.02
C ASN A 73 7.46 1.84 -20.17
N LEU A 74 6.69 2.29 -19.18
CA LEU A 74 5.23 2.27 -19.25
C LEU A 74 4.67 3.19 -20.34
N ASP A 75 5.21 4.39 -20.49
CA ASP A 75 4.78 5.33 -21.53
C ASP A 75 4.99 4.74 -22.93
N GLN A 76 6.06 3.98 -23.14
CA GLN A 76 6.31 3.27 -24.38
C GLN A 76 5.28 2.15 -24.60
N ILE A 77 5.04 1.31 -23.59
CA ILE A 77 4.06 0.22 -23.62
C ILE A 77 2.66 0.76 -23.91
N PHE A 78 2.21 1.80 -23.19
CA PHE A 78 0.91 2.41 -23.42
C PHE A 78 0.79 3.02 -24.82
N LYS A 79 1.89 3.52 -25.38
CA LYS A 79 1.93 4.02 -26.76
C LYS A 79 1.75 2.89 -27.77
N GLU A 80 2.44 1.77 -27.58
CA GLU A 80 2.34 0.60 -28.44
C GLU A 80 0.95 -0.02 -28.41
N LEU A 81 0.31 -0.05 -27.23
CA LEU A 81 -1.05 -0.57 -27.03
C LEU A 81 -2.16 0.43 -27.37
N GLY A 82 -1.85 1.67 -27.72
CA GLY A 82 -2.85 2.70 -28.00
C GLY A 82 -3.62 3.19 -26.76
N LEU A 83 -3.11 2.93 -25.55
CA LEU A 83 -3.78 3.19 -24.27
C LEU A 83 -3.43 4.56 -23.65
N GLN A 84 -2.73 5.43 -24.37
CA GLN A 84 -2.20 6.70 -23.84
C GLN A 84 -3.25 7.62 -23.18
N ASN A 85 -4.50 7.56 -23.66
CA ASN A 85 -5.61 8.39 -23.19
C ASN A 85 -6.70 7.54 -22.49
N SER A 86 -6.41 6.29 -22.17
CA SER A 86 -7.34 5.40 -21.50
C SER A 86 -7.06 5.41 -20.00
N GLY A 87 -8.04 5.77 -19.20
CA GLY A 87 -7.99 5.62 -17.73
C GLY A 87 -8.63 4.34 -17.24
N VAL A 88 -8.95 3.44 -18.15
CA VAL A 88 -9.51 2.13 -17.88
C VAL A 88 -8.80 1.12 -18.76
N VAL A 89 -8.39 0.01 -18.17
CA VAL A 89 -7.78 -1.12 -18.87
C VAL A 89 -8.79 -2.26 -18.82
N ASP A 90 -9.07 -2.84 -19.97
CA ASP A 90 -9.75 -4.12 -20.01
C ASP A 90 -8.81 -5.28 -19.63
N SER A 91 -9.38 -6.45 -19.35
CA SER A 91 -8.62 -7.61 -18.89
C SER A 91 -7.52 -8.05 -19.87
N SER A 92 -7.75 -7.91 -21.17
CA SER A 92 -6.76 -8.31 -22.20
C SER A 92 -5.58 -7.34 -22.23
N SER A 93 -5.85 -6.05 -22.22
CA SER A 93 -4.82 -5.01 -22.16
C SER A 93 -4.01 -5.06 -20.86
N ALA A 94 -4.64 -5.40 -19.72
CA ALA A 94 -3.92 -5.58 -18.46
C ALA A 94 -2.91 -6.74 -18.52
N ILE A 95 -3.32 -7.89 -19.08
CA ILE A 95 -2.43 -9.04 -19.28
C ILE A 95 -1.26 -8.64 -20.19
N GLU A 96 -1.53 -7.88 -21.24
CA GLU A 96 -0.52 -7.44 -22.19
C GLU A 96 0.47 -6.45 -21.56
N ILE A 97 -0.02 -5.49 -20.76
CA ILE A 97 0.80 -4.59 -19.94
C ILE A 97 1.70 -5.42 -19.00
N GLY A 98 1.13 -6.40 -18.30
CA GLY A 98 1.88 -7.28 -17.41
C GLY A 98 2.98 -8.05 -18.13
N ASN A 99 2.70 -8.65 -19.29
CA ASN A 99 3.65 -9.38 -20.08
C ASN A 99 4.82 -8.50 -20.59
N LEU A 100 4.52 -7.27 -21.02
CA LEU A 100 5.52 -6.35 -21.56
C LEU A 100 6.34 -5.64 -20.47
N SER A 101 5.72 -5.34 -19.32
CA SER A 101 6.38 -4.61 -18.21
C SER A 101 6.95 -5.52 -17.12
N GLY A 102 6.55 -6.78 -17.07
CA GLY A 102 6.83 -7.67 -15.95
C GLY A 102 6.06 -7.31 -14.66
N ALA A 103 5.00 -6.50 -14.77
CA ALA A 103 4.22 -6.09 -13.61
C ALA A 103 3.17 -7.15 -13.21
N ASP A 104 3.09 -7.44 -11.90
CA ASP A 104 2.02 -8.28 -11.34
C ASP A 104 0.68 -7.53 -11.32
N TYR A 105 0.71 -6.23 -11.03
CA TYR A 105 -0.47 -5.37 -10.93
C TYR A 105 -0.36 -4.13 -11.79
N THR A 106 -1.48 -3.70 -12.36
CA THR A 106 -1.62 -2.39 -12.99
C THR A 106 -2.61 -1.54 -12.18
N LEU A 107 -2.16 -0.38 -11.73
CA LEU A 107 -2.98 0.61 -11.05
C LEU A 107 -3.29 1.76 -12.01
N MET A 108 -4.55 2.10 -12.15
CA MET A 108 -5.03 3.19 -13.01
C MET A 108 -6.11 4.00 -12.29
N GLY A 109 -6.31 5.24 -12.73
CA GLY A 109 -7.32 6.09 -12.12
C GLY A 109 -7.92 7.12 -13.06
N LYS A 110 -9.16 7.50 -12.72
CA LYS A 110 -9.89 8.59 -13.37
C LYS A 110 -10.35 9.58 -12.32
N ILE A 111 -9.94 10.85 -12.45
CA ILE A 111 -10.43 11.91 -11.59
C ILE A 111 -11.90 12.18 -11.95
N VAL A 112 -12.77 12.12 -10.97
CA VAL A 112 -14.20 12.36 -11.12
C VAL A 112 -14.64 13.69 -10.51
N GLU A 113 -13.85 14.23 -9.58
CA GLU A 113 -14.10 15.53 -8.96
C GLU A 113 -12.76 16.18 -8.55
N ALA A 114 -12.57 17.44 -8.88
CA ALA A 114 -11.43 18.26 -8.46
C ALA A 114 -11.89 19.72 -8.40
N GLU A 115 -12.39 20.15 -7.23
CA GLU A 115 -13.03 21.46 -7.06
C GLU A 115 -12.63 22.14 -5.76
N VAL A 116 -12.67 23.47 -5.76
CA VAL A 116 -12.53 24.28 -4.56
C VAL A 116 -13.76 25.16 -4.43
N ASN A 117 -14.58 24.83 -3.47
CA ASN A 117 -15.87 25.47 -3.22
C ASN A 117 -15.88 26.29 -1.93
N PRO A 118 -16.68 27.36 -1.84
CA PRO A 118 -16.92 28.05 -0.61
C PRO A 118 -17.53 27.08 0.41
N TYR A 119 -17.05 27.19 1.64
CA TYR A 119 -17.60 26.47 2.79
C TYR A 119 -18.08 27.46 3.82
N ASN A 120 -19.33 27.37 4.17
CA ASN A 120 -19.93 28.24 5.18
C ASN A 120 -20.87 27.44 6.06
N ASN A 121 -20.69 27.52 7.38
CA ASN A 121 -21.61 27.04 8.36
C ASN A 121 -21.80 28.08 9.47
N PHE A 122 -22.67 27.83 10.45
CA PHE A 122 -22.95 28.78 11.51
C PHE A 122 -21.71 29.29 12.27
N ALA A 123 -20.65 28.49 12.35
CA ALA A 123 -19.45 28.80 13.15
C ALA A 123 -18.25 29.19 12.33
N TYR A 124 -18.19 28.78 11.06
CA TYR A 124 -16.99 28.91 10.21
C TYR A 124 -17.35 29.25 8.78
N GLU A 125 -16.52 30.07 8.16
CA GLU A 125 -16.51 30.32 6.72
C GLU A 125 -15.11 30.09 6.14
N GLY A 126 -15.03 29.71 4.87
CA GLY A 126 -13.75 29.46 4.22
C GLY A 126 -13.90 28.80 2.87
N LEU A 127 -12.85 28.13 2.45
CA LEU A 127 -12.80 27.33 1.21
C LEU A 127 -12.55 25.87 1.54
N LYS A 128 -13.13 24.98 0.76
CA LYS A 128 -12.93 23.53 0.84
C LYS A 128 -12.53 23.00 -0.52
N GLY A 129 -11.33 22.44 -0.60
CA GLY A 129 -10.87 21.66 -1.74
C GLY A 129 -11.36 20.22 -1.61
N LYS A 130 -11.83 19.62 -2.70
CA LYS A 130 -12.26 18.23 -2.77
C LYS A 130 -11.69 17.57 -4.00
N VAL A 131 -11.12 16.39 -3.81
CA VAL A 131 -10.66 15.50 -4.88
C VAL A 131 -11.34 14.15 -4.72
N ALA A 132 -11.88 13.61 -5.80
CA ALA A 132 -12.40 12.26 -5.85
C ALA A 132 -11.87 11.55 -7.11
N VAL A 133 -11.45 10.32 -6.94
CA VAL A 133 -10.82 9.49 -7.97
C VAL A 133 -11.45 8.12 -7.98
N SER A 134 -11.82 7.63 -9.16
CA SER A 134 -12.10 6.21 -9.36
C SER A 134 -10.78 5.52 -9.64
N VAL A 135 -10.39 4.58 -8.77
CA VAL A 135 -9.14 3.82 -8.88
C VAL A 135 -9.49 2.39 -9.23
N GLN A 136 -8.73 1.81 -10.14
CA GLN A 136 -8.83 0.42 -10.55
C GLN A 136 -7.47 -0.25 -10.41
N ILE A 137 -7.45 -1.43 -9.78
CA ILE A 137 -6.28 -2.29 -9.67
C ILE A 137 -6.59 -3.60 -10.37
N VAL A 138 -5.75 -3.98 -11.31
CA VAL A 138 -5.90 -5.19 -12.12
C VAL A 138 -4.74 -6.12 -11.84
N ASP A 139 -5.04 -7.38 -11.60
CA ASP A 139 -4.08 -8.47 -11.58
C ASP A 139 -3.73 -8.83 -13.03
N ASN A 140 -2.50 -8.57 -13.43
CA ASN A 140 -2.04 -8.77 -14.80
C ASN A 140 -1.88 -10.25 -15.17
N THR A 141 -1.71 -11.13 -14.20
CA THR A 141 -1.61 -12.58 -14.44
C THR A 141 -2.94 -13.17 -14.88
N THR A 142 -4.02 -12.72 -14.23
CA THR A 142 -5.36 -13.25 -14.46
C THR A 142 -6.25 -12.33 -15.30
N GLY A 143 -5.84 -11.07 -15.50
CA GLY A 143 -6.65 -10.01 -16.13
C GLY A 143 -7.87 -9.58 -15.30
N ARG A 144 -7.92 -9.97 -14.03
CA ARG A 144 -9.08 -9.67 -13.16
C ARG A 144 -8.90 -8.33 -12.45
N ILE A 145 -9.98 -7.56 -12.41
CA ILE A 145 -10.05 -6.38 -11.54
C ILE A 145 -10.17 -6.89 -10.10
N ILE A 146 -9.16 -6.60 -9.29
CA ILE A 146 -9.07 -7.03 -7.88
C ILE A 146 -9.51 -5.92 -6.92
N SER A 147 -9.51 -4.66 -7.37
CA SER A 147 -10.09 -3.53 -6.64
C SER A 147 -10.61 -2.50 -7.64
N SER A 148 -11.79 -1.96 -7.35
CA SER A 148 -12.37 -0.83 -8.08
C SER A 148 -13.10 0.06 -7.08
N ASP A 149 -12.43 1.12 -6.64
CA ASP A 149 -12.87 1.94 -5.52
C ASP A 149 -13.01 3.42 -5.94
N MET A 150 -13.98 4.10 -5.33
CA MET A 150 -14.12 5.55 -5.37
C MET A 150 -13.46 6.12 -4.12
N ILE A 151 -12.31 6.72 -4.28
CA ILE A 151 -11.53 7.32 -3.16
C ILE A 151 -11.66 8.83 -3.22
N SER A 152 -12.02 9.44 -2.10
CA SER A 152 -12.12 10.89 -2.02
C SER A 152 -11.60 11.44 -0.71
N ASP A 153 -11.12 12.68 -0.76
CA ASP A 153 -10.76 13.45 0.42
C ASP A 153 -10.91 14.95 0.19
N THR A 154 -10.81 15.69 1.29
CA THR A 154 -10.96 17.13 1.29
C THR A 154 -9.90 17.80 2.15
N ASP A 155 -9.56 19.03 1.76
CA ASP A 155 -8.83 19.94 2.63
C ASP A 155 -9.57 21.27 2.73
N SER A 156 -9.50 21.93 3.90
CA SER A 156 -10.26 23.15 4.12
C SER A 156 -9.46 24.19 4.89
N SER A 157 -9.61 25.43 4.48
CA SER A 157 -9.20 26.58 5.25
C SER A 157 -10.46 27.26 5.77
N ALA A 158 -10.72 27.14 7.07
CA ALA A 158 -11.88 27.72 7.72
C ALA A 158 -11.45 28.69 8.83
N THR A 159 -12.07 29.86 8.86
CA THR A 159 -11.86 30.86 9.91
C THR A 159 -13.14 30.94 10.77
N LYS A 160 -12.98 30.99 12.09
CA LYS A 160 -14.13 31.16 13.00
C LYS A 160 -14.85 32.48 12.67
N ASN A 161 -16.16 32.38 12.49
CA ASN A 161 -17.02 33.54 12.32
C ASN A 161 -17.05 34.33 13.66
N ASN A 162 -16.12 35.24 13.85
CA ASN A 162 -16.20 36.20 14.94
C ASN A 162 -17.08 37.36 14.47
N LEU A 163 -18.23 37.56 15.14
CA LEU A 163 -19.14 38.66 14.89
C LEU A 163 -18.43 40.05 14.89
N LYS A 164 -17.25 40.12 15.49
CA LYS A 164 -16.35 41.30 15.47
C LYS A 164 -15.54 41.50 14.18
N SER A 165 -15.39 40.48 13.36
CA SER A 165 -14.64 40.60 12.10
C SER A 165 -15.48 41.23 10.98
N PHE A 166 -16.81 41.11 11.05
CA PHE A 166 -17.72 41.73 10.11
C PHE A 166 -17.69 43.30 10.18
N ILE A 167 -17.37 43.86 11.34
CA ILE A 167 -17.31 45.34 11.51
C ILE A 167 -15.93 45.88 11.08
N LYS A 168 -14.92 45.08 10.91
CA LYS A 168 -13.55 45.49 10.56
C LYS A 168 -13.12 45.17 9.13
N SER A 169 -13.92 44.47 8.35
CA SER A 169 -13.51 44.03 7.02
C SER A 169 -13.38 45.15 5.97
N ASP A 170 -13.99 46.31 6.26
CA ASP A 170 -13.87 47.50 5.35
C ASP A 170 -12.59 48.31 5.55
N LEU A 171 -11.75 47.98 6.54
CA LEU A 171 -10.61 48.83 6.93
C LEU A 171 -9.24 48.14 6.97
N VAL A 172 -9.12 46.85 6.62
CA VAL A 172 -7.81 46.17 6.60
C VAL A 172 -7.52 45.56 5.23
N PRO A 173 -6.60 46.14 4.45
CA PRO A 173 -6.03 45.48 3.26
C PRO A 173 -5.10 44.39 3.73
N GLY A 174 -5.56 43.17 3.75
CA GLY A 174 -4.79 42.02 4.18
C GLY A 174 -5.66 40.80 4.36
N HIS A 175 -6.55 40.50 3.39
CA HIS A 175 -7.13 39.18 3.29
C HIS A 175 -5.97 38.16 3.18
N MET A 176 -5.81 37.28 4.16
CA MET A 176 -5.05 36.05 3.94
C MET A 176 -5.66 35.40 2.69
N SER A 177 -5.02 35.58 1.54
CA SER A 177 -5.42 34.90 0.33
C SER A 177 -5.23 33.40 0.58
N VAL A 178 -6.33 32.73 0.90
CA VAL A 178 -6.32 31.27 0.98
C VAL A 178 -5.90 30.78 -0.41
N ASN A 179 -4.74 30.16 -0.47
CA ASN A 179 -4.27 29.60 -1.71
C ASN A 179 -5.16 28.41 -2.09
N ARG A 180 -6.05 28.61 -3.05
CA ARG A 180 -6.96 27.58 -3.55
C ARG A 180 -6.22 26.35 -4.05
N ASP A 181 -5.06 26.56 -4.66
CA ASP A 181 -4.27 25.49 -5.22
C ASP A 181 -3.68 24.61 -4.10
N SER A 182 -3.29 25.18 -2.95
CA SER A 182 -2.82 24.40 -1.81
C SER A 182 -3.91 23.47 -1.24
N LEU A 183 -5.17 23.93 -1.19
CA LEU A 183 -6.26 23.09 -0.71
C LEU A 183 -6.51 21.88 -1.60
N ILE A 184 -6.48 22.08 -2.91
CA ILE A 184 -6.70 20.98 -3.85
C ILE A 184 -5.50 20.04 -3.88
N TYR A 185 -4.27 20.55 -3.75
CA TYR A 185 -3.07 19.74 -3.62
C TYR A 185 -3.08 18.86 -2.35
N ASN A 186 -3.43 19.45 -1.21
CA ASN A 186 -3.51 18.70 0.04
C ASN A 186 -4.62 17.63 0.00
N ALA A 187 -5.75 17.94 -0.63
CA ALA A 187 -6.81 16.95 -0.83
C ALA A 187 -6.34 15.79 -1.72
N ALA A 188 -5.61 16.08 -2.80
CA ALA A 188 -5.04 15.06 -3.68
C ALA A 188 -4.00 14.19 -2.95
N GLU A 189 -3.17 14.80 -2.11
CA GLU A 189 -2.18 14.05 -1.31
C GLU A 189 -2.86 13.08 -0.34
N LYS A 190 -3.94 13.51 0.31
CA LYS A 190 -4.74 12.63 1.17
C LYS A 190 -5.37 11.48 0.38
N VAL A 191 -5.82 11.73 -0.85
CA VAL A 191 -6.33 10.70 -1.75
C VAL A 191 -5.22 9.72 -2.14
N ALA A 192 -4.02 10.23 -2.49
CA ALA A 192 -2.87 9.38 -2.82
C ALA A 192 -2.51 8.45 -1.64
N ASN A 193 -2.50 8.97 -0.41
CA ASN A 193 -2.22 8.19 0.79
C ASN A 193 -3.25 7.07 1.00
N LYS A 194 -4.55 7.34 0.77
CA LYS A 194 -5.58 6.30 0.83
C LYS A 194 -5.43 5.22 -0.24
N VAL A 195 -4.96 5.59 -1.44
CA VAL A 195 -4.63 4.61 -2.48
C VAL A 195 -3.47 3.72 -2.03
N LEU A 196 -2.44 4.32 -1.42
CA LEU A 196 -1.30 3.57 -0.88
C LEU A 196 -1.71 2.65 0.28
N GLU A 197 -2.57 3.11 1.18
CA GLU A 197 -3.17 2.27 2.24
C GLU A 197 -3.88 1.07 1.62
N ARG A 198 -4.71 1.29 0.60
CA ARG A 198 -5.41 0.21 -0.09
C ARG A 198 -4.46 -0.80 -0.73
N MET A 199 -3.37 -0.33 -1.35
CA MET A 199 -2.33 -1.21 -1.88
C MET A 199 -1.66 -2.02 -0.76
N ASN A 200 -1.37 -1.39 0.37
CA ASN A 200 -0.76 -2.09 1.51
C ASN A 200 -1.67 -3.15 2.12
N ASP A 201 -2.99 -2.90 2.18
CA ASP A 201 -3.97 -3.89 2.65
C ASP A 201 -4.03 -5.12 1.75
N MET A 202 -3.82 -4.93 0.45
CA MET A 202 -3.80 -6.02 -0.53
C MET A 202 -2.53 -6.88 -0.45
N ASN A 203 -1.41 -6.29 -0.05
CA ASN A 203 -0.12 -6.95 0.08
C ASN A 203 0.62 -6.38 1.30
N PRO A 204 0.20 -6.77 2.51
CA PRO A 204 0.80 -6.23 3.72
C PRO A 204 2.26 -6.66 3.85
N LEU A 205 3.09 -5.73 4.32
CA LEU A 205 4.48 -6.04 4.65
C LEU A 205 4.51 -6.99 5.85
N VAL A 206 5.07 -8.16 5.62
CA VAL A 206 5.20 -9.20 6.64
C VAL A 206 6.67 -9.31 7.04
N GLY A 207 6.94 -9.09 8.30
CA GLY A 207 8.24 -9.36 8.92
C GLY A 207 8.20 -10.63 9.74
N MET A 208 9.32 -10.89 10.43
CA MET A 208 9.52 -12.06 11.26
C MET A 208 10.07 -11.66 12.62
N VAL A 209 9.60 -12.31 13.68
CA VAL A 209 10.18 -12.19 15.01
C VAL A 209 11.56 -12.88 15.03
N VAL A 210 12.62 -12.11 15.23
CA VAL A 210 14.00 -12.60 15.21
C VAL A 210 14.57 -12.81 16.61
N ALA A 211 14.10 -12.05 17.59
CA ALA A 211 14.50 -12.23 18.99
C ALA A 211 13.36 -11.88 19.95
N ILE A 212 13.43 -12.46 21.14
CA ILE A 212 12.47 -12.23 22.23
C ILE A 212 13.28 -12.00 23.49
N ASN A 213 12.93 -10.96 24.23
CA ASN A 213 13.44 -10.67 25.56
C ASN A 213 12.29 -10.80 26.56
N THR A 214 12.28 -11.90 27.29
CA THR A 214 11.21 -12.19 28.27
C THR A 214 11.33 -11.36 29.53
N ASP A 215 12.53 -10.86 29.86
CA ASP A 215 12.74 -10.03 31.05
C ASP A 215 12.18 -8.61 30.87
N GLU A 216 12.18 -8.14 29.62
CA GLU A 216 11.68 -6.83 29.24
C GLU A 216 10.33 -6.88 28.54
N ASP A 217 9.71 -8.04 28.36
CA ASP A 217 8.50 -8.28 27.56
C ASP A 217 8.58 -7.62 26.17
N THR A 218 9.69 -7.79 25.47
CA THR A 218 9.91 -7.20 24.15
C THR A 218 10.21 -8.26 23.10
N VAL A 219 9.85 -7.93 21.86
CA VAL A 219 10.24 -8.69 20.68
C VAL A 219 11.05 -7.81 19.74
N THR A 220 12.01 -8.42 19.05
CA THR A 220 12.72 -7.78 17.94
C THR A 220 12.26 -8.45 16.65
N PHE A 221 11.93 -7.67 15.63
CA PHE A 221 11.52 -8.15 14.32
C PHE A 221 12.31 -7.45 13.20
N ASP A 222 12.37 -8.06 12.02
CA ASP A 222 13.23 -7.73 10.89
C ASP A 222 12.67 -6.64 9.94
N LEU A 223 11.73 -5.82 10.42
CA LEU A 223 11.29 -4.61 9.75
C LEU A 223 11.78 -3.39 10.52
N GLY A 224 12.29 -2.40 9.81
CA GLY A 224 12.87 -1.20 10.41
C GLY A 224 12.42 0.11 9.76
N TYR A 225 13.21 1.15 9.99
CA TYR A 225 13.00 2.46 9.40
C TYR A 225 12.93 2.40 7.86
N ASP A 226 13.80 1.59 7.28
CA ASP A 226 13.82 1.37 5.84
C ASP A 226 12.52 0.74 5.30
N ASP A 227 11.74 0.08 6.14
CA ASP A 227 10.47 -0.56 5.81
C ASP A 227 9.26 0.30 6.20
N GLY A 228 9.51 1.55 6.61
CA GLY A 228 8.47 2.50 6.99
C GLY A 228 7.91 2.30 8.39
N VAL A 229 8.58 1.51 9.25
CA VAL A 229 8.21 1.37 10.66
C VAL A 229 8.51 2.67 11.42
N LYS A 230 7.60 3.04 12.32
CA LYS A 230 7.75 4.23 13.18
C LYS A 230 7.54 3.85 14.64
N GLU A 231 8.19 4.60 15.53
CA GLU A 231 7.92 4.49 16.96
C GLU A 231 6.43 4.76 17.24
N GLY A 232 5.84 3.90 18.07
CA GLY A 232 4.43 3.97 18.41
C GLY A 232 3.51 3.15 17.50
N ASP A 233 3.98 2.65 16.35
CA ASP A 233 3.21 1.76 15.48
C ASP A 233 2.80 0.49 16.23
N ILE A 234 1.63 -0.05 15.86
CA ILE A 234 1.13 -1.31 16.42
C ILE A 234 1.27 -2.39 15.35
N TYR A 235 1.76 -3.54 15.78
CA TYR A 235 1.91 -4.72 14.95
C TYR A 235 1.22 -5.92 15.59
N THR A 236 0.72 -6.82 14.73
CA THR A 236 0.12 -8.09 15.13
C THR A 236 1.10 -9.21 14.84
N ILE A 237 1.34 -10.06 15.84
CA ILE A 237 2.13 -11.30 15.71
C ILE A 237 1.18 -12.47 15.47
N TYR A 238 1.52 -13.33 14.53
CA TYR A 238 0.80 -14.57 14.25
C TYR A 238 1.76 -15.69 13.87
N THR A 239 1.33 -16.93 14.11
CA THR A 239 2.06 -18.13 13.68
C THR A 239 1.34 -18.72 12.48
N GLU A 240 2.06 -18.95 11.40
CA GLU A 240 1.58 -19.76 10.28
C GLU A 240 1.55 -21.22 10.70
N THR A 241 0.42 -21.89 10.50
CA THR A 241 0.25 -23.29 10.86
C THR A 241 0.29 -24.18 9.60
N GLU A 242 -0.67 -25.05 9.41
CA GLU A 242 -0.68 -25.97 8.29
C GLU A 242 -1.23 -25.31 7.01
N PRO A 243 -0.71 -25.67 5.82
CA PRO A 243 -1.26 -25.18 4.58
C PRO A 243 -2.69 -25.70 4.37
N ILE A 244 -3.59 -24.79 3.98
CA ILE A 244 -4.97 -25.12 3.61
C ILE A 244 -4.94 -25.67 2.19
N VAL A 245 -5.17 -26.98 2.04
CA VAL A 245 -5.12 -27.67 0.74
C VAL A 245 -6.53 -27.96 0.25
N HIS A 246 -6.82 -27.61 -0.99
CA HIS A 246 -8.11 -27.94 -1.62
C HIS A 246 -8.26 -29.46 -1.74
N PRO A 247 -9.32 -30.08 -1.17
CA PRO A 247 -9.41 -31.52 -1.00
C PRO A 247 -9.53 -32.32 -2.32
N VAL A 248 -9.91 -31.66 -3.42
CA VAL A 248 -10.09 -32.31 -4.71
C VAL A 248 -8.93 -32.02 -5.66
N THR A 249 -8.46 -30.77 -5.71
CA THR A 249 -7.40 -30.35 -6.66
C THR A 249 -6.01 -30.50 -6.11
N GLY A 250 -5.85 -30.59 -4.76
CA GLY A 250 -4.55 -30.56 -4.11
C GLY A 250 -3.85 -29.19 -4.14
N GLU A 251 -4.53 -28.17 -4.62
CA GLU A 251 -4.02 -26.81 -4.67
C GLU A 251 -3.92 -26.20 -3.28
N ILE A 252 -2.80 -25.53 -2.97
CA ILE A 252 -2.63 -24.79 -1.72
C ILE A 252 -3.42 -23.48 -1.83
N LEU A 253 -4.48 -23.35 -1.02
CA LEU A 253 -5.34 -22.17 -0.98
C LEU A 253 -4.78 -21.06 -0.08
N GLY A 254 -3.80 -21.39 0.77
CA GLY A 254 -3.19 -20.47 1.73
C GLY A 254 -2.60 -21.23 2.91
N VAL A 255 -2.26 -20.50 3.95
CA VAL A 255 -1.79 -21.02 5.23
C VAL A 255 -2.73 -20.52 6.30
N ASP A 256 -3.08 -21.37 7.26
CA ASP A 256 -3.90 -20.95 8.41
C ASP A 256 -3.04 -20.15 9.38
N GLU A 257 -3.58 -19.04 9.90
CA GLU A 257 -2.89 -18.10 10.77
C GLU A 257 -3.48 -18.17 12.18
N LYS A 258 -2.63 -18.39 13.16
CA LYS A 258 -3.02 -18.33 14.56
C LYS A 258 -2.51 -17.03 15.18
N TYR A 259 -3.42 -16.21 15.69
CA TYR A 259 -3.07 -15.01 16.44
C TYR A 259 -2.20 -15.36 17.67
N VAL A 260 -1.15 -14.57 17.87
CA VAL A 260 -0.22 -14.71 19.00
C VAL A 260 -0.37 -13.52 19.94
N GLY A 261 -0.35 -12.28 19.39
CA GLY A 261 -0.49 -11.09 20.19
C GLY A 261 -0.29 -9.80 19.40
N THR A 262 -0.38 -8.68 20.11
CA THR A 262 -0.08 -7.34 19.60
C THR A 262 1.11 -6.72 20.31
N VAL A 263 1.89 -5.97 19.57
CA VAL A 263 3.07 -5.27 20.07
C VAL A 263 3.07 -3.81 19.64
N LYS A 264 3.65 -2.95 20.45
CA LYS A 264 3.85 -1.53 20.15
C LYS A 264 5.33 -1.24 19.98
N VAL A 265 5.71 -0.64 18.86
CA VAL A 265 7.08 -0.29 18.54
C VAL A 265 7.60 0.77 19.51
N GLU A 266 8.74 0.50 20.16
CA GLU A 266 9.43 1.42 21.08
C GLU A 266 10.73 1.96 20.47
N GLU A 267 11.47 1.14 19.72
CA GLU A 267 12.71 1.55 19.08
C GLU A 267 12.75 1.07 17.63
N VAL A 268 13.16 1.96 16.72
CA VAL A 268 13.30 1.64 15.29
C VAL A 268 14.75 1.81 14.87
N ARG A 269 15.30 0.81 14.21
CA ARG A 269 16.61 0.85 13.53
C ARG A 269 16.42 0.66 12.04
N ASN A 270 17.48 0.78 11.25
CA ASN A 270 17.36 0.73 9.78
C ASN A 270 16.60 -0.50 9.28
N ASN A 271 16.98 -1.69 9.73
CA ASN A 271 16.47 -2.99 9.24
C ASN A 271 15.80 -3.84 10.32
N ARG A 272 15.51 -3.30 11.48
CA ARG A 272 14.81 -4.00 12.57
C ARG A 272 14.18 -3.02 13.53
N SER A 273 13.19 -3.50 14.28
CA SER A 273 12.55 -2.74 15.35
C SER A 273 12.42 -3.58 16.62
N ILE A 274 12.36 -2.90 17.76
CA ILE A 274 12.07 -3.48 19.06
C ILE A 274 10.69 -2.99 19.48
N ALA A 275 9.84 -3.92 19.86
CA ALA A 275 8.47 -3.60 20.27
C ALA A 275 8.10 -4.27 21.58
N LYS A 276 7.36 -3.52 22.40
CA LYS A 276 6.81 -3.98 23.67
C LYS A 276 5.55 -4.80 23.43
N ILE A 277 5.44 -5.96 24.06
CA ILE A 277 4.23 -6.77 24.04
C ILE A 277 3.11 -6.02 24.78
N LYS A 278 1.97 -5.84 24.12
CA LYS A 278 0.79 -5.19 24.65
C LYS A 278 -0.24 -6.18 25.15
N ASP A 279 -0.47 -7.19 24.34
CA ASP A 279 -1.39 -8.28 24.60
C ASP A 279 -0.88 -9.52 23.87
N CYS A 280 -0.98 -10.68 24.51
CA CYS A 280 -0.65 -11.94 23.87
C CYS A 280 -1.47 -13.09 24.46
N ASP A 281 -2.08 -13.87 23.56
CA ASP A 281 -2.76 -15.11 23.93
C ASP A 281 -1.76 -16.26 24.14
N VAL A 282 -0.64 -16.18 23.42
CA VAL A 282 0.44 -17.17 23.45
C VAL A 282 1.77 -16.46 23.47
N THR A 283 2.76 -16.99 24.16
CA THR A 283 4.12 -16.43 24.15
C THR A 283 4.67 -16.43 22.72
N PRO A 284 5.09 -15.25 22.20
CA PRO A 284 5.72 -15.17 20.88
C PRO A 284 6.93 -16.10 20.77
N MET A 285 7.16 -16.61 19.56
CA MET A 285 8.33 -17.44 19.26
C MET A 285 9.13 -16.82 18.12
N LYS A 286 10.43 -17.17 18.05
CA LYS A 286 11.23 -16.83 16.87
C LYS A 286 10.62 -17.49 15.65
N LYS A 287 10.59 -16.77 14.52
CA LYS A 287 9.97 -17.09 13.25
C LYS A 287 8.45 -16.88 13.19
N ASP A 288 7.80 -16.47 14.28
CA ASP A 288 6.45 -15.95 14.15
C ASP A 288 6.44 -14.76 13.18
N LYS A 289 5.39 -14.66 12.41
CA LYS A 289 5.19 -13.57 11.46
C LYS A 289 4.64 -12.35 12.18
N ILE A 290 4.95 -11.20 11.63
CA ILE A 290 4.49 -9.92 12.17
C ILE A 290 4.09 -8.99 11.04
N ARG A 291 2.93 -8.35 11.14
CA ARG A 291 2.44 -7.35 10.20
C ARG A 291 1.83 -6.17 10.93
N ARG A 292 1.71 -5.02 10.24
CA ARG A 292 1.06 -3.85 10.83
C ARG A 292 -0.36 -4.21 11.27
N GLY A 293 -0.69 -3.92 12.51
CA GLY A 293 -2.04 -4.07 13.05
C GLY A 293 -2.97 -2.95 12.57
N GLU A 294 -4.26 -3.25 12.56
CA GLU A 294 -5.30 -2.26 12.30
C GLU A 294 -5.44 -1.25 13.44
#